data_a883f66faeebee0c0f4ceb96f046f1a1
#
_entry.id   a883f66faeebee0c0f4ceb96f046f1a1
#
_cell.length_a   1.000
_cell.length_b   1.000
_cell.length_c   1.000
_cell.angle_alpha   90.00
_cell.angle_beta   90.00
_cell.angle_gamma   90.00
#
_symmetry.space_group_name_H-M   'P 1'
#
loop_
_entity.id
_entity.type
_entity.pdbx_description
1 polymer ?
#
loop_
_entity_poly.entity_id
_entity_poly.type
_entity_poly.pdbx_seq_one_letter_code
_entity_poly.pdbx_strand_id
1 'polypeptide(L)'
;GMLDMERIEVLRGPQGTLFGRNAIGGAISVVTSKPTEELTAKVGVTVGNEGILRYQGLVSGGLSDNLAGKFSLSHREHDGYVKNVLLNKDQKDENQDSYRGQLLLTLDNSEWLLSADYMKDEREDMGRTPVFDRAPLSAIMAANGVTDDLQTAAPVDGHSDREASGISLQGTIDYEQGVLTTITSFRNAETDWAMAS
;
A
#
# COMPACT_ATOMS: atom_id res chain seq x y z
N GLY A 1 1.45 -2.07 9.15
CA GLY A 1 1.04 -0.77 9.68
C GLY A 1 1.97 0.31 9.16
N MET A 2 1.46 1.47 8.85
CA MET A 2 2.26 2.59 8.38
C MET A 2 2.67 3.42 9.59
N LEU A 3 3.98 3.64 9.80
CA LEU A 3 4.49 4.44 10.92
C LEU A 3 4.16 5.94 10.79
N ASP A 4 3.87 6.41 9.57
CA ASP A 4 3.56 7.80 9.27
C ASP A 4 2.06 8.11 9.21
N MET A 5 1.22 7.16 9.59
CA MET A 5 -0.23 7.34 9.63
C MET A 5 -0.64 8.18 10.84
N GLU A 6 -1.39 9.26 10.59
CA GLU A 6 -2.00 10.09 11.62
C GLU A 6 -3.35 9.51 12.03
N ARG A 7 -4.24 9.29 11.04
CA ARG A 7 -5.59 8.78 11.27
C ARG A 7 -6.14 8.03 10.05
N ILE A 8 -7.16 7.23 10.31
CA ILE A 8 -8.00 6.59 9.29
C ILE A 8 -9.42 7.13 9.45
N GLU A 9 -9.99 7.62 8.36
CA GLU A 9 -11.36 8.10 8.29
C GLU A 9 -12.20 7.10 7.50
N VAL A 10 -13.30 6.64 8.08
CA VAL A 10 -14.24 5.73 7.42
C VAL A 10 -15.55 6.48 7.15
N LEU A 11 -15.77 6.81 5.89
CA LEU A 11 -16.96 7.50 5.40
C LEU A 11 -17.96 6.46 4.91
N ARG A 12 -19.09 6.32 5.61
CA ARG A 12 -20.11 5.32 5.28
C ARG A 12 -21.16 5.91 4.34
N GLY A 13 -21.63 5.09 3.42
CA GLY A 13 -22.63 5.46 2.42
C GLY A 13 -22.04 6.16 1.18
N PRO A 14 -22.88 6.57 0.23
CA PRO A 14 -22.44 7.13 -1.04
C PRO A 14 -21.62 8.41 -0.88
N GLN A 15 -20.41 8.41 -1.38
CA GLN A 15 -19.47 9.54 -1.34
C GLN A 15 -19.12 10.07 -2.74
N GLY A 16 -19.97 9.80 -3.74
CA GLY A 16 -19.70 10.09 -5.14
C GLY A 16 -19.47 11.56 -5.48
N THR A 17 -20.05 12.49 -4.70
CA THR A 17 -19.90 13.94 -4.91
C THR A 17 -18.48 14.44 -4.61
N LEU A 18 -17.79 13.86 -3.65
CA LEU A 18 -16.44 14.26 -3.24
C LEU A 18 -15.34 13.31 -3.74
N PHE A 19 -15.64 12.00 -3.80
CA PHE A 19 -14.66 10.96 -4.11
C PHE A 19 -14.85 10.28 -5.47
N GLY A 20 -15.82 10.77 -6.27
CA GLY A 20 -16.07 10.29 -7.62
C GLY A 20 -17.05 9.09 -7.68
N ARG A 21 -17.40 8.71 -8.90
CA ARG A 21 -18.51 7.78 -9.23
C ARG A 21 -18.42 6.37 -8.63
N ASN A 22 -17.27 5.93 -8.20
CA ASN A 22 -17.07 4.55 -7.71
C ASN A 22 -17.19 4.42 -6.17
N ALA A 23 -17.44 5.52 -5.44
CA ALA A 23 -17.57 5.55 -3.99
C ALA A 23 -19.04 5.36 -3.53
N ILE A 24 -19.70 4.28 -4.01
CA ILE A 24 -21.13 4.00 -3.72
C ILE A 24 -21.30 3.42 -2.31
N GLY A 25 -20.39 2.54 -1.87
CA GLY A 25 -20.49 1.88 -0.56
C GLY A 25 -19.86 2.69 0.57
N GLY A 26 -19.04 3.66 0.25
CA GLY A 26 -18.27 4.46 1.19
C GLY A 26 -16.86 4.75 0.71
N ALA A 27 -16.07 5.42 1.55
CA ALA A 27 -14.66 5.68 1.32
C ALA A 27 -13.85 5.47 2.61
N ILE A 28 -12.63 4.98 2.45
CA ILE A 28 -11.64 4.93 3.53
C ILE A 28 -10.51 5.89 3.16
N SER A 29 -10.33 6.91 3.98
CA SER A 29 -9.26 7.89 3.81
C SER A 29 -8.16 7.62 4.84
N VAL A 30 -6.93 7.51 4.37
CA VAL A 30 -5.75 7.35 5.22
C VAL A 30 -4.97 8.65 5.17
N VAL A 31 -4.90 9.34 6.30
CA VAL A 31 -4.20 10.61 6.43
C VAL A 31 -2.84 10.36 7.07
N THR A 32 -1.79 10.82 6.42
CA THR A 32 -0.43 10.73 6.95
C THR A 32 -0.12 11.96 7.81
N SER A 33 0.69 11.79 8.86
CA SER A 33 1.14 12.91 9.69
C SER A 33 1.95 13.90 8.86
N LYS A 34 1.86 15.17 9.19
CA LYS A 34 2.73 16.21 8.63
C LYS A 34 4.15 16.09 9.18
N PRO A 35 5.18 16.66 8.50
CA PRO A 35 6.49 16.87 9.08
C PRO A 35 6.42 17.66 10.41
N THR A 36 7.28 17.32 11.35
CA THR A 36 7.39 17.95 12.66
C THR A 36 8.65 18.81 12.75
N GLU A 37 8.61 19.88 13.53
CA GLU A 37 9.81 20.71 13.79
C GLU A 37 10.80 19.97 14.72
N GLU A 38 10.27 19.24 15.71
CA GLU A 38 11.08 18.42 16.60
C GLU A 38 11.57 17.15 15.87
N LEU A 39 12.86 16.84 16.09
CA LEU A 39 13.43 15.61 15.53
C LEU A 39 12.72 14.39 16.11
N THR A 40 12.07 13.66 15.25
CA THR A 40 11.36 12.42 15.57
C THR A 40 11.88 11.30 14.68
N ALA A 41 12.21 10.17 15.28
CA ALA A 41 12.55 8.96 14.53
C ALA A 41 11.77 7.77 15.08
N LYS A 42 11.26 6.92 14.17
CA LYS A 42 10.56 5.68 14.50
C LYS A 42 11.12 4.56 13.64
N VAL A 43 11.36 3.41 14.23
CA VAL A 43 11.77 2.19 13.55
C VAL A 43 10.91 1.04 14.03
N GLY A 44 10.49 0.19 13.12
CA GLY A 44 9.75 -1.03 13.43
C GLY A 44 10.31 -2.19 12.61
N VAL A 45 10.47 -3.34 13.25
CA VAL A 45 10.84 -4.61 12.60
C VAL A 45 9.88 -5.68 13.06
N THR A 46 9.40 -6.49 12.14
CA THR A 46 8.57 -7.67 12.42
C THR A 46 9.15 -8.85 11.66
N VAL A 47 9.37 -9.95 12.37
CA VAL A 47 9.74 -11.23 11.79
C VAL A 47 8.72 -12.28 12.20
N GLY A 48 8.46 -13.25 11.35
CA GLY A 48 7.46 -14.28 11.60
C GLY A 48 7.74 -15.56 10.84
N ASN A 49 6.80 -16.48 10.93
CA ASN A 49 6.83 -17.71 10.13
C ASN A 49 6.67 -17.37 8.64
N GLU A 50 6.96 -18.35 7.76
CA GLU A 50 6.82 -18.22 6.31
C GLU A 50 7.63 -17.02 5.75
N GLY A 51 8.85 -16.84 6.25
CA GLY A 51 9.74 -15.77 5.79
C GLY A 51 9.24 -14.35 6.05
N ILE A 52 8.22 -14.15 6.91
CA ILE A 52 7.72 -12.81 7.19
C ILE A 52 8.84 -11.92 7.69
N LEU A 53 9.17 -10.91 6.89
CA LEU A 53 10.07 -9.83 7.22
C LEU A 53 9.40 -8.50 6.88
N ARG A 54 9.27 -7.64 7.88
CA ARG A 54 8.80 -6.26 7.70
C ARG A 54 9.75 -5.33 8.42
N TYR A 55 10.19 -4.29 7.75
CA TYR A 55 10.88 -3.21 8.40
C TYR A 55 10.32 -1.86 7.93
N GLN A 56 10.27 -0.95 8.86
CA GLN A 56 9.71 0.38 8.65
C GLN A 56 10.60 1.40 9.34
N GLY A 57 10.75 2.54 8.69
CA GLY A 57 11.49 3.66 9.24
C GLY A 57 10.79 4.97 8.95
N LEU A 58 10.90 5.90 9.87
CA LEU A 58 10.45 7.28 9.72
C LEU A 58 11.43 8.18 10.43
N VAL A 59 11.80 9.27 9.78
CA VAL A 59 12.49 10.40 10.38
C VAL A 59 11.79 11.69 9.97
N SER A 60 11.60 12.59 10.91
CA SER A 60 11.01 13.91 10.70
C SER A 60 11.74 14.94 11.56
N GLY A 61 11.88 16.18 11.08
CA GLY A 61 12.52 17.24 11.84
C GLY A 61 12.55 18.56 11.09
N GLY A 62 12.81 19.65 11.83
CA GLY A 62 13.04 20.99 11.27
C GLY A 62 14.33 21.02 10.45
N LEU A 63 14.26 21.62 9.27
CA LEU A 63 15.39 21.89 8.39
C LEU A 63 15.83 23.36 8.49
N SER A 64 14.88 24.25 8.80
CA SER A 64 15.09 25.66 9.14
C SER A 64 13.90 26.16 9.97
N ASP A 65 13.88 27.44 10.35
CA ASP A 65 12.87 28.06 11.20
C ASP A 65 11.43 27.89 10.67
N ASN A 66 11.27 27.77 9.36
CA ASN A 66 9.96 27.67 8.71
C ASN A 66 9.83 26.47 7.77
N LEU A 67 10.80 25.57 7.75
CA LEU A 67 10.80 24.40 6.89
C LEU A 67 11.05 23.13 7.72
N ALA A 68 10.14 22.17 7.64
CA ALA A 68 10.31 20.85 8.21
C ALA A 68 10.29 19.77 7.12
N GLY A 69 11.02 18.69 7.35
CA GLY A 69 11.10 17.56 6.44
C GLY A 69 10.71 16.25 7.11
N LYS A 70 10.15 15.32 6.34
CA LYS A 70 9.89 13.95 6.77
C LYS A 70 10.20 12.98 5.67
N PHE A 71 10.83 11.86 6.02
CA PHE A 71 11.02 10.72 5.16
C PHE A 71 10.55 9.46 5.86
N SER A 72 9.81 8.62 5.13
CA SER A 72 9.38 7.30 5.60
C SER A 72 9.64 6.24 4.56
N LEU A 73 9.96 5.05 5.04
CA LEU A 73 10.12 3.85 4.23
C LEU A 73 9.41 2.67 4.89
N SER A 74 8.99 1.72 4.07
CA SER A 74 8.42 0.45 4.51
C SER A 74 8.77 -0.63 3.50
N HIS A 75 9.27 -1.74 3.99
CA HIS A 75 9.44 -2.99 3.26
C HIS A 75 8.60 -4.07 3.92
N ARG A 76 7.98 -4.90 3.10
CA ARG A 76 7.22 -6.06 3.54
C ARG A 76 7.49 -7.22 2.59
N GLU A 77 7.87 -8.33 3.17
CA GLU A 77 8.17 -9.56 2.47
C GLU A 77 7.59 -10.74 3.23
N HIS A 78 7.09 -11.74 2.53
CA HIS A 78 6.85 -13.08 3.04
C HIS A 78 6.93 -14.10 1.91
N ASP A 79 7.32 -15.33 2.26
CA ASP A 79 7.32 -16.46 1.36
C ASP A 79 5.89 -16.89 1.01
N GLY A 80 5.71 -17.52 -0.15
CA GLY A 80 4.45 -18.13 -0.53
C GLY A 80 4.05 -19.27 0.42
N TYR A 81 2.78 -19.33 0.75
CA TYR A 81 2.24 -20.36 1.66
C TYR A 81 1.31 -21.37 0.95
N VAL A 82 1.09 -21.19 -0.36
CA VAL A 82 0.33 -22.12 -1.18
C VAL A 82 1.26 -22.84 -2.13
N LYS A 83 1.36 -24.16 -2.03
CA LYS A 83 2.26 -24.95 -2.87
C LYS A 83 1.58 -25.32 -4.19
N ASN A 84 2.19 -24.90 -5.30
CA ASN A 84 1.83 -25.43 -6.62
C ASN A 84 2.55 -26.76 -6.85
N VAL A 85 1.80 -27.86 -6.83
CA VAL A 85 2.37 -29.21 -6.93
C VAL A 85 2.86 -29.55 -8.33
N LEU A 86 2.33 -28.92 -9.40
CA LEU A 86 2.78 -29.12 -10.77
C LEU A 86 4.07 -28.37 -11.07
N LEU A 87 4.18 -27.14 -10.62
CA LEU A 87 5.34 -26.28 -10.85
C LEU A 87 6.42 -26.47 -9.78
N ASN A 88 6.10 -27.17 -8.67
CA ASN A 88 6.93 -27.32 -7.48
C ASN A 88 7.43 -25.98 -6.93
N LYS A 89 6.53 -24.99 -6.84
CA LYS A 89 6.80 -23.62 -6.43
C LYS A 89 5.79 -23.20 -5.37
N ASP A 90 6.23 -22.38 -4.43
CA ASP A 90 5.34 -21.76 -3.46
C ASP A 90 4.76 -20.48 -4.07
N GLN A 91 3.49 -20.21 -3.83
CA GLN A 91 2.69 -19.11 -4.37
C GLN A 91 2.08 -18.28 -3.25
N LYS A 92 1.54 -17.11 -3.58
CA LYS A 92 1.01 -16.11 -2.64
C LYS A 92 2.09 -15.51 -1.75
N ASP A 93 3.25 -15.26 -2.30
CA ASP A 93 4.25 -14.42 -1.70
C ASP A 93 3.85 -12.93 -1.73
N GLU A 94 4.60 -12.13 -1.04
CA GLU A 94 4.47 -10.67 -1.07
C GLU A 94 5.88 -10.07 -1.00
N ASN A 95 6.17 -9.13 -1.89
CA ASN A 95 7.37 -8.30 -1.82
C ASN A 95 6.96 -6.86 -2.15
N GLN A 96 6.89 -6.01 -1.12
CA GLN A 96 6.44 -4.63 -1.28
C GLN A 96 7.41 -3.64 -0.67
N ASP A 97 7.80 -2.67 -1.47
CA ASP A 97 8.56 -1.49 -1.06
C ASP A 97 7.72 -0.23 -1.16
N SER A 98 7.88 0.66 -0.19
CA SER A 98 7.22 1.97 -0.20
C SER A 98 8.13 3.04 0.39
N TYR A 99 8.18 4.18 -0.27
CA TYR A 99 8.97 5.34 0.14
C TYR A 99 8.10 6.59 0.05
N ARG A 100 8.26 7.51 1.02
CA ARG A 100 7.60 8.82 0.97
C ARG A 100 8.50 9.89 1.56
N GLY A 101 8.62 10.99 0.83
CA GLY A 101 9.25 12.22 1.27
C GLY A 101 8.23 13.34 1.36
N GLN A 102 8.34 14.20 2.37
CA GLN A 102 7.48 15.37 2.55
C GLN A 102 8.29 16.56 3.02
N LEU A 103 7.93 17.75 2.54
CA LEU A 103 8.43 19.04 2.99
C LEU A 103 7.26 19.92 3.37
N LEU A 104 7.32 20.51 4.54
CA LEU A 104 6.33 21.43 5.08
C LEU A 104 6.98 22.79 5.24
N LEU A 105 6.50 23.79 4.49
CA LEU A 105 6.88 25.18 4.59
C LEU A 105 5.75 25.94 5.29
N THR A 106 6.06 26.55 6.42
CA THR A 106 5.13 27.38 7.20
C THR A 106 5.54 28.84 7.10
N LEU A 107 4.64 29.67 6.60
CA LEU A 107 4.79 31.12 6.49
C LEU A 107 3.74 31.80 7.38
N ASP A 108 3.84 33.11 7.59
CA ASP A 108 2.98 33.85 8.53
C ASP A 108 1.47 33.60 8.30
N ASN A 109 1.03 33.51 7.04
CA ASN A 109 -0.37 33.34 6.69
C ASN A 109 -0.62 32.17 5.75
N SER A 110 0.34 31.28 5.56
CA SER A 110 0.14 30.13 4.69
C SER A 110 1.03 28.94 5.06
N GLU A 111 0.56 27.77 4.74
CA GLU A 111 1.24 26.49 4.92
C GLU A 111 1.26 25.74 3.59
N TRP A 112 2.42 25.19 3.23
CA TRP A 112 2.60 24.46 1.99
C TRP A 112 3.22 23.09 2.25
N LEU A 113 2.52 22.03 1.87
CA LEU A 113 2.99 20.66 2.01
C LEU A 113 3.27 20.07 0.63
N LEU A 114 4.54 19.85 0.33
CA LEU A 114 4.98 19.06 -0.82
C LEU A 114 5.17 17.61 -0.38
N SER A 115 4.59 16.68 -1.11
CA SER A 115 4.72 15.23 -0.87
C SER A 115 5.10 14.51 -2.15
N ALA A 116 6.02 13.56 -2.06
CA ALA A 116 6.34 12.62 -3.14
C ALA A 116 6.34 11.20 -2.58
N ASP A 117 5.78 10.26 -3.33
CA ASP A 117 5.73 8.84 -2.93
C ASP A 117 6.02 7.90 -4.10
N TYR A 118 6.56 6.74 -3.75
CA TYR A 118 6.81 5.62 -4.64
C TYR A 118 6.46 4.31 -3.94
N MET A 119 5.84 3.39 -4.66
CA MET A 119 5.53 2.04 -4.20
C MET A 119 5.78 1.05 -5.33
N LYS A 120 6.42 -0.07 -4.99
CA LYS A 120 6.52 -1.26 -5.83
C LYS A 120 5.99 -2.46 -5.05
N ASP A 121 5.14 -3.26 -5.67
CA ASP A 121 4.50 -4.44 -5.08
C ASP A 121 4.56 -5.57 -6.10
N GLU A 122 5.35 -6.60 -5.81
CA GLU A 122 5.55 -7.77 -6.65
C GLU A 122 4.99 -8.98 -5.92
N ARG A 123 4.12 -9.73 -6.58
CA ARG A 123 3.47 -10.91 -6.01
C ARG A 123 3.40 -12.02 -7.04
N GLU A 124 3.80 -13.20 -6.63
CA GLU A 124 3.53 -14.39 -7.42
C GLU A 124 2.14 -14.90 -7.10
N ASP A 125 1.36 -15.01 -8.14
CA ASP A 125 0.00 -15.52 -8.26
C ASP A 125 -1.02 -15.15 -7.16
N MET A 126 -2.09 -14.56 -7.64
CA MET A 126 -3.38 -14.52 -6.96
C MET A 126 -4.16 -15.83 -7.15
N GLY A 127 -3.47 -16.98 -7.23
CA GLY A 127 -4.02 -18.29 -7.55
C GLY A 127 -5.27 -18.64 -6.74
N ARG A 128 -6.23 -19.17 -7.43
CA ARG A 128 -7.46 -19.67 -6.79
C ARG A 128 -7.11 -20.91 -6.00
N THR A 129 -7.19 -20.84 -4.68
CA THR A 129 -7.17 -22.03 -3.84
C THR A 129 -8.42 -22.82 -4.16
N PRO A 130 -8.31 -24.10 -4.60
CA PRO A 130 -9.49 -24.89 -4.90
C PRO A 130 -10.29 -25.13 -3.63
N VAL A 131 -11.59 -24.86 -3.70
CA VAL A 131 -12.50 -25.25 -2.62
C VAL A 131 -12.89 -26.71 -2.91
N PHE A 132 -12.42 -27.63 -2.08
CA PHE A 132 -12.60 -29.07 -2.24
C PHE A 132 -14.07 -29.58 -2.18
N ASP A 133 -15.02 -28.71 -2.00
CA ASP A 133 -16.43 -29.05 -1.70
C ASP A 133 -17.26 -29.46 -2.92
N ARG A 134 -16.70 -29.57 -4.12
CA ARG A 134 -17.44 -29.92 -5.35
C ARG A 134 -16.80 -31.09 -6.12
N ALA A 135 -17.37 -32.27 -5.97
CA ALA A 135 -17.15 -33.32 -6.96
C ALA A 135 -17.74 -32.85 -8.35
N PRO A 136 -17.02 -32.95 -9.48
CA PRO A 136 -15.83 -33.78 -9.72
C PRO A 136 -14.49 -33.07 -9.53
N LEU A 137 -14.48 -31.77 -9.18
CA LEU A 137 -13.23 -30.96 -9.09
C LEU A 137 -12.25 -31.55 -8.08
N SER A 138 -12.73 -31.96 -6.91
CA SER A 138 -11.89 -32.58 -5.88
C SER A 138 -11.18 -33.86 -6.37
N ALA A 139 -11.85 -34.66 -7.20
CA ALA A 139 -11.25 -35.86 -7.80
C ALA A 139 -10.16 -35.52 -8.83
N ILE A 140 -10.38 -34.48 -9.64
CA ILE A 140 -9.40 -33.99 -10.62
C ILE A 140 -8.17 -33.43 -9.89
N MET A 141 -8.38 -32.68 -8.84
CA MET A 141 -7.29 -32.10 -8.05
C MET A 141 -6.48 -33.18 -7.34
N ALA A 142 -7.13 -34.15 -6.72
CA ALA A 142 -6.46 -35.29 -6.10
C ALA A 142 -5.65 -36.12 -7.10
N ALA A 143 -6.17 -36.31 -8.33
CA ALA A 143 -5.47 -37.00 -9.42
C ALA A 143 -4.19 -36.25 -9.87
N ASN A 144 -4.13 -34.93 -9.65
CA ASN A 144 -2.96 -34.09 -9.90
C ASN A 144 -2.07 -33.87 -8.64
N GLY A 145 -2.33 -34.64 -7.57
CA GLY A 145 -1.48 -34.61 -6.37
C GLY A 145 -1.83 -33.54 -5.35
N VAL A 146 -2.95 -32.82 -5.53
CA VAL A 146 -3.44 -31.83 -4.55
C VAL A 146 -4.20 -32.59 -3.46
N THR A 147 -3.72 -32.51 -2.24
CA THR A 147 -4.26 -33.24 -1.07
C THR A 147 -4.64 -32.30 0.08
N ASP A 148 -4.38 -31.01 -0.04
CA ASP A 148 -4.56 -30.02 1.02
C ASP A 148 -5.10 -28.70 0.43
N ASP A 149 -5.80 -27.94 1.25
CA ASP A 149 -6.35 -26.60 0.91
C ASP A 149 -5.26 -25.55 0.62
N LEU A 150 -4.03 -25.80 1.05
CA LEU A 150 -2.85 -24.97 0.79
C LEU A 150 -2.04 -25.46 -0.43
N GLN A 151 -2.66 -26.24 -1.31
CA GLN A 151 -2.05 -26.73 -2.54
C GLN A 151 -2.87 -26.36 -3.76
N THR A 152 -2.20 -26.19 -4.88
CA THR A 152 -2.82 -25.97 -6.19
C THR A 152 -2.08 -26.77 -7.27
N ALA A 153 -2.74 -26.98 -8.40
CA ALA A 153 -2.17 -27.65 -9.56
C ALA A 153 -2.40 -26.82 -10.83
N ALA A 154 -2.06 -25.54 -10.79
CA ALA A 154 -2.12 -24.66 -11.93
C ALA A 154 -0.91 -24.89 -12.86
N PRO A 155 -1.11 -25.15 -14.17
CA PRO A 155 -0.01 -25.38 -15.12
C PRO A 155 0.71 -24.10 -15.53
N VAL A 156 0.12 -22.94 -15.29
CA VAL A 156 0.68 -21.62 -15.60
C VAL A 156 0.83 -20.84 -14.31
N ASP A 157 1.98 -20.21 -14.17
CA ASP A 157 2.25 -19.31 -13.05
C ASP A 157 1.60 -17.95 -13.29
N GLY A 158 0.99 -17.37 -12.26
CA GLY A 158 0.42 -16.04 -12.31
C GLY A 158 1.31 -15.04 -11.59
N HIS A 159 1.12 -13.77 -11.87
CA HIS A 159 1.78 -12.69 -11.15
C HIS A 159 0.89 -11.45 -11.06
N SER A 160 1.19 -10.58 -10.14
CA SER A 160 0.56 -9.27 -10.00
C SER A 160 1.58 -8.25 -9.53
N ASP A 161 2.14 -7.54 -10.49
CA ASP A 161 3.15 -6.52 -10.27
C ASP A 161 2.49 -5.15 -10.35
N ARG A 162 2.70 -4.33 -9.34
CA ARG A 162 2.16 -2.97 -9.29
C ARG A 162 3.26 -1.98 -8.95
N GLU A 163 3.33 -0.93 -9.73
CA GLU A 163 4.18 0.21 -9.47
C GLU A 163 3.35 1.48 -9.43
N ALA A 164 3.56 2.32 -8.43
CA ALA A 164 2.86 3.59 -8.32
C ALA A 164 3.79 4.67 -7.79
N SER A 165 3.69 5.86 -8.39
CA SER A 165 4.41 7.04 -7.94
C SER A 165 3.52 8.27 -7.98
N GLY A 166 3.82 9.24 -7.14
CA GLY A 166 3.05 10.48 -7.11
C GLY A 166 3.82 11.63 -6.52
N ILE A 167 3.40 12.82 -6.92
CA ILE A 167 3.80 14.08 -6.31
C ILE A 167 2.56 14.92 -6.08
N SER A 168 2.49 15.61 -4.94
CA SER A 168 1.39 16.51 -4.62
C SER A 168 1.88 17.74 -3.88
N LEU A 169 1.24 18.86 -4.17
CA LEU A 169 1.41 20.13 -3.46
C LEU A 169 0.06 20.55 -2.88
N GLN A 170 -0.01 20.68 -1.58
CA GLN A 170 -1.14 21.23 -0.86
C GLN A 170 -0.76 22.58 -0.27
N GLY A 171 -1.57 23.61 -0.52
CA GLY A 171 -1.44 24.93 0.07
C GLY A 171 -2.67 25.27 0.91
N THR A 172 -2.46 25.83 2.09
CA THR A 172 -3.52 26.41 2.93
C THR A 172 -3.13 27.87 3.19
N ILE A 173 -3.99 28.80 2.82
CA ILE A 173 -3.73 30.24 2.92
C ILE A 173 -4.87 30.87 3.74
N ASP A 174 -4.49 31.55 4.80
CA ASP A 174 -5.41 32.25 5.69
C ASP A 174 -5.61 33.68 5.22
N TYR A 175 -6.87 34.06 5.04
CA TYR A 175 -7.32 35.41 4.74
C TYR A 175 -8.26 35.92 5.86
N GLU A 176 -8.43 37.21 5.98
CA GLU A 176 -9.38 37.80 6.95
C GLU A 176 -10.81 37.26 6.79
N GLN A 177 -11.22 36.90 5.55
CA GLN A 177 -12.58 36.44 5.24
C GLN A 177 -12.73 34.93 5.20
N GLY A 178 -11.66 34.15 5.35
CA GLY A 178 -11.71 32.70 5.30
C GLY A 178 -10.40 32.03 4.94
N VAL A 179 -10.43 30.73 4.78
CA VAL A 179 -9.26 29.89 4.45
C VAL A 179 -9.39 29.35 3.04
N LEU A 180 -8.37 29.50 2.24
CA LEU A 180 -8.25 28.89 0.90
C LEU A 180 -7.35 27.66 1.02
N THR A 181 -7.88 26.49 0.64
CA THR A 181 -7.08 25.28 0.47
C THR A 181 -6.98 24.93 -1.01
N THR A 182 -5.76 24.70 -1.48
CA THR A 182 -5.47 24.23 -2.84
C THR A 182 -4.75 22.89 -2.79
N ILE A 183 -5.12 21.98 -3.70
CA ILE A 183 -4.43 20.69 -3.85
C ILE A 183 -4.19 20.45 -5.34
N THR A 184 -2.93 20.24 -5.68
CA THR A 184 -2.52 19.84 -7.03
C THR A 184 -1.71 18.57 -6.93
N SER A 185 -2.02 17.57 -7.75
CA SER A 185 -1.30 16.29 -7.72
C SER A 185 -1.15 15.69 -9.11
N PHE A 186 -0.06 14.97 -9.27
CA PHE A 186 0.17 14.07 -10.40
C PHE A 186 0.48 12.69 -9.86
N ARG A 187 -0.16 11.65 -10.42
CA ARG A 187 0.07 10.27 -10.04
C ARG A 187 0.14 9.38 -11.26
N ASN A 188 1.13 8.50 -11.28
CA ASN A 188 1.23 7.39 -12.22
C ASN A 188 1.02 6.06 -11.47
N ALA A 189 0.32 5.13 -12.10
CA ALA A 189 0.17 3.77 -11.59
C ALA A 189 0.13 2.80 -12.77
N GLU A 190 0.96 1.78 -12.68
CA GLU A 190 1.04 0.68 -13.63
C GLU A 190 0.75 -0.62 -12.91
N THR A 191 0.04 -1.51 -13.56
CA THR A 191 -0.25 -2.85 -13.03
C THR A 191 -0.14 -3.83 -14.17
N ASP A 192 0.76 -4.81 -14.01
CA ASP A 192 0.88 -5.98 -14.87
C ASP A 192 0.44 -7.21 -14.08
N TRP A 193 -0.44 -8.00 -14.68
CA TRP A 193 -0.94 -9.19 -13.99
C TRP A 193 -1.31 -10.30 -14.97
N ALA A 194 -1.03 -11.53 -14.56
CA ALA A 194 -1.49 -12.73 -15.24
C ALA A 194 -2.14 -13.65 -14.21
N MET A 195 -3.25 -14.27 -14.57
CA MET A 195 -3.88 -15.28 -13.72
C MET A 195 -3.29 -16.66 -14.03
N ALA A 196 -3.03 -17.44 -12.99
CA ALA A 196 -2.83 -18.86 -13.12
C ALA A 196 -4.12 -19.52 -13.63
N SER A 197 -4.04 -20.31 -14.67
CA SER A 197 -5.18 -20.96 -15.35
C SER A 197 -4.97 -22.47 -15.51
#